data_06767233c970efa53be6357c89975708
#
_entry.id   06767233c970efa53be6357c89975708
#
_cell.length_a   1.000
_cell.length_b   1.000
_cell.length_c   1.000
_cell.angle_alpha   90.00
_cell.angle_beta   90.00
_cell.angle_gamma   90.00
#
_symmetry.space_group_name_H-M   'P 1'
#
loop_
_entity.id
_entity.type
_entity.pdbx_description
1 polymer ?
#
loop_
_entity_poly.entity_id
_entity_poly.type
_entity_poly.pdbx_seq_one_letter_code
_entity_poly.pdbx_strand_id
1 'polypeptide(L)'
;ISIGDADAKLGKITTMVGSGNIARVMSVGCGDRASFNLEAQLLVTGAVSRALASSKAKNAMFVGDSIADDKDTLAQFLENLGRDMAMACYHYTATLGTPKPGPTFTKLTVAVEAISAAKAKQSLSVGATIGNGANITRELVNLPGNVCTPSYLAKEGRALGRKYDKLSVSVLDEKKMASMGMGSLLSVGNGSDEPSKLIVMKYEGGPAKQAPYCLVGKGITFDTGGISLKPAKGMESMKFDMGGAGSVFGVMX
;
A
#
# COMPACT_ATOMS: atom_id res chain seq x y z
N ILE A 1 6.35 18.05 -29.76
CA ILE A 1 4.91 18.35 -29.65
C ILE A 1 4.75 19.86 -29.90
N SER A 2 4.73 20.22 -31.18
CA SER A 2 4.77 21.63 -31.61
C SER A 2 3.41 22.31 -31.68
N ILE A 3 2.31 21.56 -31.52
CA ILE A 3 0.94 22.07 -31.70
C ILE A 3 0.20 22.32 -30.38
N GLY A 4 0.91 22.26 -29.24
CA GLY A 4 0.33 22.62 -27.94
C GLY A 4 -0.66 21.62 -27.34
N ASP A 5 -0.72 20.41 -27.87
CA ASP A 5 -1.67 19.39 -27.36
C ASP A 5 -1.25 18.80 -26.02
N ALA A 6 0.03 18.90 -25.67
CA ALA A 6 0.52 18.40 -24.38
C ALA A 6 0.67 19.56 -23.39
N ASP A 7 0.14 19.37 -22.19
CA ASP A 7 0.17 20.38 -21.13
C ASP A 7 1.31 20.08 -20.17
N ALA A 8 2.20 21.03 -19.96
CA ALA A 8 3.35 20.89 -19.06
C ALA A 8 2.96 21.04 -17.58
N LYS A 9 1.71 21.42 -17.27
CA LYS A 9 1.26 21.60 -15.89
C LYS A 9 1.45 20.30 -15.10
N LEU A 10 2.00 20.43 -13.91
CA LEU A 10 2.39 19.30 -13.05
C LEU A 10 1.26 18.29 -12.88
N GLY A 11 1.53 17.02 -13.22
CA GLY A 11 0.57 15.92 -13.08
C GLY A 11 -0.53 15.88 -14.14
N LYS A 12 -0.52 16.80 -15.09
CA LYS A 12 -1.53 16.82 -16.17
C LYS A 12 -1.24 15.70 -17.18
N ILE A 13 -2.23 14.84 -17.42
CA ILE A 13 -2.12 13.74 -18.39
C ILE A 13 -2.80 14.17 -19.69
N THR A 14 -2.12 13.98 -20.81
CA THR A 14 -2.69 14.12 -22.16
C THR A 14 -2.49 12.81 -22.90
N THR A 15 -3.56 12.29 -23.47
CA THR A 15 -3.53 11.02 -24.22
C THR A 15 -3.80 11.30 -25.69
N MET A 16 -2.94 10.76 -26.54
CA MET A 16 -3.00 10.92 -28.00
C MET A 16 -3.04 9.55 -28.66
N VAL A 17 -3.59 9.51 -29.85
CA VAL A 17 -3.56 8.28 -30.67
C VAL A 17 -2.11 8.01 -31.07
N GLY A 18 -1.68 6.77 -30.93
CA GLY A 18 -0.35 6.34 -31.35
C GLY A 18 -0.28 6.01 -32.84
N SER A 19 0.82 5.45 -33.26
CA SER A 19 1.02 5.00 -34.64
C SER A 19 1.76 3.67 -34.66
N GLY A 20 1.62 2.93 -35.75
CA GLY A 20 2.24 1.62 -35.88
C GLY A 20 1.77 0.67 -34.79
N ASN A 21 2.69 0.09 -34.04
CA ASN A 21 2.40 -0.85 -32.97
C ASN A 21 2.10 -0.17 -31.63
N ILE A 22 2.08 1.16 -31.59
CA ILE A 22 1.78 1.94 -30.38
C ILE A 22 0.33 2.44 -30.48
N ALA A 23 -0.55 1.86 -29.70
CA ALA A 23 -1.99 2.23 -29.74
C ALA A 23 -2.23 3.66 -29.22
N ARG A 24 -1.49 4.06 -28.19
CA ARG A 24 -1.66 5.37 -27.55
C ARG A 24 -0.31 5.89 -27.05
N VAL A 25 -0.17 7.22 -27.08
CA VAL A 25 0.93 7.92 -26.40
C VAL A 25 0.31 8.75 -25.29
N MET A 26 0.87 8.63 -24.10
CA MET A 26 0.43 9.39 -22.92
C MET A 26 1.58 10.27 -22.47
N SER A 27 1.38 11.58 -22.43
CA SER A 27 2.34 12.51 -21.85
C SER A 27 1.87 12.93 -20.47
N VAL A 28 2.82 13.21 -19.59
CA VAL A 28 2.55 13.74 -18.26
C VAL A 28 3.33 15.04 -18.09
N GLY A 29 2.65 16.08 -17.65
CA GLY A 29 3.28 17.35 -17.31
C GLY A 29 4.11 17.20 -16.05
N CYS A 30 5.37 17.61 -16.10
CA CYS A 30 6.29 17.54 -14.95
C CYS A 30 6.55 18.92 -14.33
N GLY A 31 5.92 19.96 -14.87
CA GLY A 31 6.14 21.31 -14.38
C GLY A 31 7.52 21.84 -14.75
N ASP A 32 8.01 22.76 -13.96
CA ASP A 32 9.33 23.36 -14.16
C ASP A 32 10.43 22.43 -13.61
N ARG A 33 11.42 22.12 -14.44
CA ARG A 33 12.54 21.25 -14.07
C ARG A 33 13.27 21.74 -12.80
N ALA A 34 13.43 23.05 -12.64
CA ALA A 34 14.13 23.63 -11.49
C ALA A 34 13.41 23.37 -10.14
N SER A 35 12.11 23.11 -10.19
CA SER A 35 11.30 22.84 -8.99
C SER A 35 10.80 21.39 -8.92
N PHE A 36 11.41 20.47 -9.68
CA PHE A 36 10.98 19.06 -9.71
C PHE A 36 11.54 18.31 -8.50
N ASN A 37 10.98 18.64 -7.34
CA ASN A 37 11.34 18.06 -6.04
C ASN A 37 10.50 16.78 -5.74
N LEU A 38 10.65 16.23 -4.56
CA LEU A 38 9.93 15.01 -4.16
C LEU A 38 8.41 15.16 -4.27
N GLU A 39 7.88 16.31 -3.87
CA GLU A 39 6.42 16.55 -3.95
C GLU A 39 5.95 16.50 -5.41
N ALA A 40 6.69 17.14 -6.31
CA ALA A 40 6.40 17.10 -7.74
C ALA A 40 6.47 15.66 -8.28
N GLN A 41 7.50 14.90 -7.89
CA GLN A 41 7.61 13.48 -8.28
C GLN A 41 6.37 12.69 -7.85
N LEU A 42 5.93 12.85 -6.60
CA LEU A 42 4.76 12.12 -6.07
C LEU A 42 3.48 12.47 -6.84
N LEU A 43 3.31 13.72 -7.24
CA LEU A 43 2.17 14.13 -8.06
C LEU A 43 2.22 13.46 -9.44
N VAL A 44 3.39 13.44 -10.07
CA VAL A 44 3.57 12.87 -11.41
C VAL A 44 3.38 11.34 -11.37
N THR A 45 4.05 10.62 -10.45
CA THR A 45 3.93 9.17 -10.39
C THR A 45 2.51 8.74 -10.05
N GLY A 46 1.84 9.46 -9.15
CA GLY A 46 0.44 9.22 -8.83
C GLY A 46 -0.49 9.44 -10.02
N ALA A 47 -0.26 10.52 -10.80
CA ALA A 47 -1.07 10.82 -11.98
C ALA A 47 -0.90 9.73 -13.06
N VAL A 48 0.34 9.35 -13.36
CA VAL A 48 0.66 8.31 -14.34
C VAL A 48 0.02 6.99 -13.92
N SER A 49 0.21 6.61 -12.67
CA SER A 49 -0.28 5.31 -12.16
C SER A 49 -1.81 5.23 -12.22
N ARG A 50 -2.51 6.28 -11.79
CA ARG A 50 -3.99 6.31 -11.88
C ARG A 50 -4.46 6.27 -13.33
N ALA A 51 -3.79 7.01 -14.22
CA ALA A 51 -4.18 7.04 -15.64
C ALA A 51 -4.01 5.65 -16.28
N LEU A 52 -2.90 4.96 -15.99
CA LEU A 52 -2.66 3.61 -16.52
C LEU A 52 -3.66 2.61 -15.92
N ALA A 53 -3.85 2.63 -14.61
CA ALA A 53 -4.76 1.69 -13.94
C ALA A 53 -6.21 1.86 -14.40
N SER A 54 -6.64 3.09 -14.71
CA SER A 54 -8.01 3.36 -15.19
C SER A 54 -8.18 3.16 -16.69
N SER A 55 -7.09 2.97 -17.42
CA SER A 55 -7.14 2.75 -18.88
C SER A 55 -7.48 1.29 -19.20
N LYS A 56 -7.75 1.02 -20.48
CA LYS A 56 -7.93 -0.35 -20.99
C LYS A 56 -6.59 -0.98 -21.42
N ALA A 57 -5.47 -0.29 -21.20
CA ALA A 57 -4.15 -0.82 -21.55
C ALA A 57 -3.78 -1.98 -20.62
N LYS A 58 -3.22 -3.03 -21.19
CA LYS A 58 -2.65 -4.15 -20.40
C LYS A 58 -1.19 -3.93 -20.11
N ASN A 59 -0.51 -3.16 -20.97
CA ASN A 59 0.92 -2.88 -20.80
C ASN A 59 1.23 -1.47 -21.28
N ALA A 60 2.32 -0.92 -20.78
CA ALA A 60 2.84 0.38 -21.19
C ALA A 60 4.36 0.40 -21.08
N MET A 61 4.98 1.26 -21.86
CA MET A 61 6.38 1.60 -21.69
C MET A 61 6.49 3.05 -21.23
N PHE A 62 7.18 3.27 -20.13
CA PHE A 62 7.48 4.59 -19.58
C PHE A 62 8.89 4.97 -19.99
N VAL A 63 9.05 6.12 -20.64
CA VAL A 63 10.36 6.65 -21.03
C VAL A 63 10.79 7.65 -19.96
N GLY A 64 11.84 7.29 -19.21
CA GLY A 64 12.21 7.99 -17.98
C GLY A 64 13.41 8.90 -18.06
N ASP A 65 14.16 8.94 -19.17
CA ASP A 65 15.43 9.70 -19.23
C ASP A 65 15.23 11.20 -19.12
N SER A 66 14.07 11.71 -19.52
CA SER A 66 13.77 13.14 -19.43
C SER A 66 13.32 13.60 -18.04
N ILE A 67 13.17 12.67 -17.10
CA ILE A 67 12.61 12.97 -15.76
C ILE A 67 13.62 13.72 -14.89
N ALA A 68 14.87 13.27 -14.88
CA ALA A 68 15.90 13.83 -14.01
C ALA A 68 17.28 13.71 -14.65
N ASP A 69 18.13 14.69 -14.36
CA ASP A 69 19.50 14.71 -14.85
C ASP A 69 20.45 13.88 -13.98
N ASP A 70 20.08 13.64 -12.72
CA ASP A 70 20.92 12.87 -11.80
C ASP A 70 20.29 11.51 -11.47
N LYS A 71 21.20 10.57 -11.19
CA LYS A 71 20.85 9.15 -11.00
C LYS A 71 20.02 8.90 -9.75
N ASP A 72 20.24 9.67 -8.69
CA ASP A 72 19.55 9.46 -7.42
C ASP A 72 18.10 9.92 -7.51
N THR A 73 17.86 11.06 -8.13
CA THR A 73 16.50 11.56 -8.39
C THR A 73 15.73 10.60 -9.29
N LEU A 74 16.37 10.06 -10.33
CA LEU A 74 15.73 9.08 -11.21
C LEU A 74 15.40 7.79 -10.45
N ALA A 75 16.34 7.29 -9.64
CA ALA A 75 16.11 6.08 -8.84
C ALA A 75 14.94 6.29 -7.85
N GLN A 76 14.88 7.45 -7.20
CA GLN A 76 13.77 7.80 -6.29
C GLN A 76 12.44 7.89 -7.05
N PHE A 77 12.45 8.51 -8.23
CA PHE A 77 11.25 8.59 -9.08
C PHE A 77 10.73 7.19 -9.42
N LEU A 78 11.64 6.27 -9.80
CA LEU A 78 11.25 4.90 -10.15
C LEU A 78 10.71 4.14 -8.93
N GLU A 79 11.25 4.39 -7.74
CA GLU A 79 10.72 3.82 -6.51
C GLU A 79 9.29 4.33 -6.27
N ASN A 80 9.07 5.64 -6.37
CA ASN A 80 7.74 6.23 -6.24
C ASN A 80 6.78 5.67 -7.30
N LEU A 81 7.23 5.50 -8.53
CA LEU A 81 6.41 4.96 -9.62
C LEU A 81 6.01 3.51 -9.33
N GLY A 82 6.94 2.69 -8.86
CA GLY A 82 6.65 1.30 -8.47
C GLY A 82 5.59 1.22 -7.38
N ARG A 83 5.74 2.04 -6.33
CA ARG A 83 4.77 2.13 -5.23
C ARG A 83 3.39 2.54 -5.73
N ASP A 84 3.34 3.63 -6.50
CA ASP A 84 2.06 4.19 -6.93
C ASP A 84 1.35 3.28 -7.92
N MET A 85 2.08 2.57 -8.79
CA MET A 85 1.49 1.57 -9.69
C MET A 85 0.85 0.42 -8.89
N ALA A 86 1.56 -0.11 -7.90
CA ALA A 86 1.00 -1.19 -7.06
C ALA A 86 -0.27 -0.71 -6.35
N MET A 87 -0.24 0.51 -5.81
CA MET A 87 -1.39 1.09 -5.10
C MET A 87 -2.56 1.40 -6.04
N ALA A 88 -2.28 1.87 -7.26
CA ALA A 88 -3.32 2.23 -8.24
C ALA A 88 -4.03 0.99 -8.79
N CYS A 89 -3.35 -0.14 -8.85
CA CYS A 89 -3.92 -1.40 -9.33
C CYS A 89 -4.69 -2.18 -8.26
N TYR A 90 -4.68 -1.71 -7.01
CA TYR A 90 -5.45 -2.36 -5.94
C TYR A 90 -6.96 -2.24 -6.21
N HIS A 91 -7.68 -3.34 -6.00
CA HIS A 91 -9.11 -3.41 -6.23
C HIS A 91 -9.77 -4.31 -5.17
N TYR A 92 -10.58 -3.70 -4.29
CA TYR A 92 -11.26 -4.43 -3.23
C TYR A 92 -12.51 -5.12 -3.78
N THR A 93 -12.63 -6.41 -3.51
CA THR A 93 -13.80 -7.19 -3.97
C THR A 93 -14.37 -8.12 -2.88
N ALA A 94 -13.67 -8.28 -1.77
CA ALA A 94 -13.92 -9.37 -0.80
C ALA A 94 -15.36 -9.46 -0.28
N THR A 95 -16.04 -8.31 -0.12
CA THR A 95 -17.41 -8.29 0.42
C THR A 95 -18.42 -7.66 -0.55
N LEU A 96 -18.05 -7.52 -1.83
CA LEU A 96 -18.95 -6.95 -2.83
C LEU A 96 -19.70 -8.08 -3.55
N GLY A 97 -21.04 -8.02 -3.52
CA GLY A 97 -21.86 -9.02 -4.22
C GLY A 97 -21.66 -9.02 -5.73
N THR A 98 -21.49 -7.84 -6.32
CA THR A 98 -21.23 -7.68 -7.77
C THR A 98 -20.13 -6.62 -7.94
N PRO A 99 -18.86 -7.01 -7.81
CA PRO A 99 -17.79 -6.04 -7.96
C PRO A 99 -17.64 -5.60 -9.42
N LYS A 100 -17.35 -4.32 -9.60
CA LYS A 100 -16.99 -3.82 -10.93
C LYS A 100 -15.64 -4.43 -11.34
N PRO A 101 -15.38 -4.58 -12.66
CA PRO A 101 -14.07 -5.06 -13.10
C PRO A 101 -12.96 -4.15 -12.59
N GLY A 102 -11.90 -4.75 -12.08
CA GLY A 102 -10.72 -4.04 -11.62
C GLY A 102 -9.81 -3.60 -12.78
N PRO A 103 -8.70 -2.94 -12.45
CA PRO A 103 -7.72 -2.55 -13.46
C PRO A 103 -7.23 -3.74 -14.27
N THR A 104 -7.12 -3.55 -15.60
CA THR A 104 -6.62 -4.59 -16.51
C THR A 104 -5.11 -4.48 -16.75
N PHE A 105 -4.47 -3.45 -16.19
CA PHE A 105 -3.05 -3.18 -16.38
C PHE A 105 -2.20 -4.23 -15.67
N THR A 106 -1.26 -4.84 -16.40
CA THR A 106 -0.45 -5.96 -15.87
C THR A 106 1.05 -5.76 -16.00
N LYS A 107 1.50 -4.85 -16.89
CA LYS A 107 2.96 -4.74 -17.14
C LYS A 107 3.38 -3.31 -17.43
N LEU A 108 4.31 -2.81 -16.63
CA LEU A 108 5.02 -1.56 -16.90
C LEU A 108 6.47 -1.89 -17.26
N THR A 109 6.91 -1.45 -18.43
CA THR A 109 8.30 -1.51 -18.85
C THR A 109 8.86 -0.09 -18.72
N VAL A 110 10.05 0.05 -18.18
CA VAL A 110 10.69 1.36 -18.06
C VAL A 110 11.94 1.38 -18.96
N ALA A 111 12.01 2.38 -19.83
CA ALA A 111 13.18 2.63 -20.68
C ALA A 111 13.96 3.78 -20.05
N VAL A 112 15.18 3.50 -19.61
CA VAL A 112 16.12 4.45 -19.01
C VAL A 112 17.54 4.11 -19.43
N GLU A 113 18.36 5.13 -19.68
CA GLU A 113 19.79 4.96 -20.02
C GLU A 113 20.70 5.51 -18.92
N ALA A 114 20.22 6.50 -18.15
CA ALA A 114 21.02 7.20 -17.14
C ALA A 114 21.46 6.31 -15.97
N ILE A 115 20.72 5.23 -15.68
CA ILE A 115 21.08 4.27 -14.62
C ILE A 115 21.04 2.84 -15.18
N SER A 116 21.75 1.92 -14.52
CA SER A 116 21.77 0.52 -14.98
C SER A 116 20.39 -0.13 -14.85
N ALA A 117 20.12 -1.10 -15.72
CA ALA A 117 18.86 -1.87 -15.66
C ALA A 117 18.66 -2.53 -14.28
N ALA A 118 19.75 -2.99 -13.65
CA ALA A 118 19.69 -3.59 -12.32
C ALA A 118 19.23 -2.58 -11.27
N LYS A 119 19.76 -1.35 -11.29
CA LYS A 119 19.36 -0.29 -10.35
C LYS A 119 17.91 0.13 -10.59
N ALA A 120 17.52 0.31 -11.86
CA ALA A 120 16.15 0.67 -12.21
C ALA A 120 15.16 -0.40 -11.70
N LYS A 121 15.48 -1.67 -11.95
CA LYS A 121 14.66 -2.80 -11.49
C LYS A 121 14.57 -2.84 -9.96
N GLN A 122 15.71 -2.62 -9.28
CA GLN A 122 15.73 -2.57 -7.81
C GLN A 122 14.80 -1.48 -7.27
N SER A 123 14.92 -0.25 -7.80
CA SER A 123 14.08 0.89 -7.36
C SER A 123 12.60 0.58 -7.55
N LEU A 124 12.22 0.13 -8.75
CA LEU A 124 10.82 -0.24 -9.02
C LEU A 124 10.32 -1.34 -8.06
N SER A 125 11.17 -2.33 -7.79
CA SER A 125 10.81 -3.45 -6.91
C SER A 125 10.62 -2.99 -5.47
N VAL A 126 11.51 -2.14 -4.96
CA VAL A 126 11.37 -1.57 -3.61
C VAL A 126 10.05 -0.80 -3.51
N GLY A 127 9.80 0.07 -4.48
CA GLY A 127 8.54 0.82 -4.51
C GLY A 127 7.31 -0.09 -4.54
N ALA A 128 7.32 -1.08 -5.43
CA ALA A 128 6.20 -2.03 -5.54
C ALA A 128 5.97 -2.78 -4.22
N THR A 129 7.04 -3.13 -3.51
CA THR A 129 6.95 -3.79 -2.20
C THR A 129 6.25 -2.86 -1.18
N ILE A 130 6.65 -1.58 -1.15
CA ILE A 130 6.00 -0.59 -0.28
C ILE A 130 4.51 -0.45 -0.64
N GLY A 131 4.20 -0.35 -1.93
CA GLY A 131 2.81 -0.25 -2.40
C GLY A 131 1.98 -1.48 -2.04
N ASN A 132 2.56 -2.67 -2.13
CA ASN A 132 1.89 -3.91 -1.76
C ASN A 132 1.65 -3.99 -0.24
N GLY A 133 2.59 -3.50 0.58
CA GLY A 133 2.38 -3.36 2.02
C GLY A 133 1.19 -2.45 2.33
N ALA A 134 1.13 -1.29 1.66
CA ALA A 134 -0.02 -0.39 1.80
C ALA A 134 -1.34 -1.09 1.38
N ASN A 135 -1.30 -1.95 0.36
CA ASN A 135 -2.49 -2.68 -0.09
C ASN A 135 -2.93 -3.74 0.93
N ILE A 136 -1.99 -4.37 1.66
CA ILE A 136 -2.33 -5.27 2.78
C ILE A 136 -3.14 -4.48 3.82
N THR A 137 -2.65 -3.29 4.21
CA THR A 137 -3.37 -2.42 5.14
C THR A 137 -4.77 -2.10 4.60
N ARG A 138 -4.85 -1.67 3.33
CA ARG A 138 -6.13 -1.29 2.70
C ARG A 138 -7.12 -2.46 2.68
N GLU A 139 -6.64 -3.66 2.39
CA GLU A 139 -7.49 -4.85 2.38
C GLU A 139 -8.07 -5.10 3.77
N LEU A 140 -7.23 -5.07 4.80
CA LEU A 140 -7.66 -5.32 6.18
C LEU A 140 -8.68 -4.27 6.66
N VAL A 141 -8.43 -2.98 6.39
CA VAL A 141 -9.34 -1.91 6.86
C VAL A 141 -10.63 -1.84 6.06
N ASN A 142 -10.66 -2.37 4.84
CA ASN A 142 -11.89 -2.42 4.03
C ASN A 142 -12.84 -3.53 4.49
N LEU A 143 -12.31 -4.59 5.09
CA LEU A 143 -13.14 -5.69 5.59
C LEU A 143 -14.04 -5.20 6.74
N PRO A 144 -15.30 -5.66 6.79
CA PRO A 144 -16.16 -5.33 7.92
C PRO A 144 -15.73 -6.10 9.19
N GLY A 145 -16.11 -5.57 10.37
CA GLY A 145 -15.70 -6.11 11.66
C GLY A 145 -16.12 -7.53 11.93
N ASN A 146 -17.18 -8.01 11.27
CA ASN A 146 -17.62 -9.42 11.40
C ASN A 146 -16.80 -10.38 10.53
N VAL A 147 -15.91 -9.87 9.69
CA VAL A 147 -14.95 -10.65 8.90
C VAL A 147 -13.54 -10.44 9.47
N CYS A 148 -13.12 -9.18 9.60
CA CYS A 148 -11.80 -8.83 10.16
C CYS A 148 -11.88 -8.84 11.69
N THR A 149 -12.03 -10.04 12.27
CA THR A 149 -12.07 -10.24 13.73
C THR A 149 -10.64 -10.36 14.29
N PRO A 150 -10.46 -10.31 15.63
CA PRO A 150 -9.12 -10.59 16.19
C PRO A 150 -8.58 -11.96 15.79
N SER A 151 -9.46 -12.96 15.69
CA SER A 151 -9.06 -14.31 15.24
C SER A 151 -8.63 -14.32 13.78
N TYR A 152 -9.30 -13.55 12.91
CA TYR A 152 -8.91 -13.38 11.52
C TYR A 152 -7.52 -12.76 11.42
N LEU A 153 -7.28 -11.66 12.14
CA LEU A 153 -5.96 -11.01 12.13
C LEU A 153 -4.87 -11.96 12.64
N ALA A 154 -5.15 -12.76 13.67
CA ALA A 154 -4.20 -13.75 14.16
C ALA A 154 -3.87 -14.81 13.09
N LYS A 155 -4.87 -15.24 12.31
CA LYS A 155 -4.70 -16.17 11.19
C LYS A 155 -3.80 -15.55 10.11
N GLU A 156 -4.07 -14.29 9.75
CA GLU A 156 -3.28 -13.56 8.74
C GLU A 156 -1.83 -13.36 9.20
N GLY A 157 -1.62 -13.03 10.49
CA GLY A 157 -0.28 -12.93 11.05
C GLY A 157 0.49 -14.26 10.90
N ARG A 158 -0.15 -15.36 11.27
CA ARG A 158 0.48 -16.69 11.11
C ARG A 158 0.76 -17.01 9.64
N ALA A 159 -0.09 -16.55 8.71
CA ALA A 159 0.15 -16.75 7.28
C ALA A 159 1.41 -15.99 6.82
N LEU A 160 1.60 -14.76 7.29
CA LEU A 160 2.82 -14.00 7.02
C LEU A 160 4.06 -14.72 7.57
N GLY A 161 3.97 -15.25 8.81
CA GLY A 161 5.08 -15.99 9.41
C GLY A 161 5.46 -17.25 8.64
N ARG A 162 4.49 -17.89 7.96
CA ARG A 162 4.79 -19.04 7.09
C ARG A 162 5.38 -18.63 5.74
N LYS A 163 5.10 -17.39 5.32
CA LYS A 163 5.53 -16.88 4.01
C LYS A 163 6.97 -16.38 4.01
N TYR A 164 7.44 -15.86 5.13
CA TYR A 164 8.73 -15.18 5.22
C TYR A 164 9.63 -15.83 6.28
N ASP A 165 10.74 -16.41 5.87
CA ASP A 165 11.64 -17.20 6.72
C ASP A 165 12.17 -16.46 7.96
N LYS A 166 12.35 -15.14 7.85
CA LYS A 166 12.91 -14.34 8.95
C LYS A 166 11.82 -13.73 9.85
N LEU A 167 10.56 -14.08 9.60
CA LEU A 167 9.42 -13.53 10.34
C LEU A 167 8.82 -14.62 11.24
N SER A 168 9.01 -14.50 12.54
CA SER A 168 8.34 -15.37 13.50
C SER A 168 7.09 -14.69 14.05
N VAL A 169 6.03 -15.47 14.28
CA VAL A 169 4.75 -14.93 14.75
C VAL A 169 4.26 -15.74 15.94
N SER A 170 3.98 -15.06 17.04
CA SER A 170 3.32 -15.65 18.20
C SER A 170 2.01 -14.90 18.47
N VAL A 171 1.02 -15.63 18.95
CA VAL A 171 -0.30 -15.07 19.27
C VAL A 171 -0.64 -15.44 20.71
N LEU A 172 -0.81 -14.41 21.54
CA LEU A 172 -1.22 -14.61 22.93
C LEU A 172 -2.73 -14.57 22.99
N ASP A 173 -3.31 -15.58 23.61
CA ASP A 173 -4.75 -15.64 23.90
C ASP A 173 -5.06 -14.93 25.23
N GLU A 174 -6.33 -14.82 25.56
CA GLU A 174 -6.80 -14.13 26.76
C GLU A 174 -6.23 -14.74 28.04
N LYS A 175 -6.18 -16.09 28.11
CA LYS A 175 -5.63 -16.77 29.27
C LYS A 175 -4.16 -16.39 29.52
N LYS A 176 -3.37 -16.37 28.44
CA LYS A 176 -1.95 -16.00 28.53
C LYS A 176 -1.81 -14.52 28.90
N MET A 177 -2.59 -13.64 28.27
CA MET A 177 -2.58 -12.20 28.58
C MET A 177 -2.98 -11.93 30.04
N ALA A 178 -3.99 -12.67 30.55
CA ALA A 178 -4.42 -12.55 31.95
C ALA A 178 -3.29 -12.94 32.91
N SER A 179 -2.58 -14.04 32.60
CA SER A 179 -1.44 -14.48 33.44
C SER A 179 -0.27 -13.49 33.44
N MET A 180 -0.23 -12.58 32.46
CA MET A 180 0.78 -11.51 32.35
C MET A 180 0.28 -10.19 32.92
N GLY A 181 -0.93 -10.13 33.49
CA GLY A 181 -1.47 -8.92 34.08
C GLY A 181 -1.98 -7.89 33.08
N MET A 182 -2.32 -8.29 31.86
CA MET A 182 -2.76 -7.37 30.80
C MET A 182 -4.24 -7.00 30.93
N GLY A 183 -4.65 -6.54 32.12
CA GLY A 183 -6.05 -6.23 32.42
C GLY A 183 -6.66 -5.15 31.55
N SER A 184 -5.90 -4.10 31.25
CA SER A 184 -6.40 -2.99 30.41
C SER A 184 -6.74 -3.46 28.99
N LEU A 185 -5.89 -4.32 28.41
CA LEU A 185 -6.19 -4.88 27.08
C LEU A 185 -7.44 -5.76 27.15
N LEU A 186 -7.50 -6.64 28.12
CA LEU A 186 -8.61 -7.59 28.27
C LEU A 186 -9.94 -6.90 28.55
N SER A 187 -9.92 -5.78 29.29
CA SER A 187 -11.16 -5.05 29.61
C SER A 187 -11.87 -4.54 28.35
N VAL A 188 -11.14 -4.26 27.28
CA VAL A 188 -11.72 -3.81 26.02
C VAL A 188 -12.48 -4.94 25.33
N GLY A 189 -11.97 -6.18 25.41
CA GLY A 189 -12.57 -7.32 24.77
C GLY A 189 -13.67 -8.02 25.55
N ASN A 190 -13.85 -7.69 26.85
CA ASN A 190 -14.77 -8.42 27.73
C ASN A 190 -16.24 -8.41 27.29
N GLY A 191 -16.62 -7.43 26.47
CA GLY A 191 -17.99 -7.33 25.97
C GLY A 191 -18.22 -8.05 24.64
N SER A 192 -17.21 -8.74 24.12
CA SER A 192 -17.29 -9.39 22.81
C SER A 192 -17.29 -10.91 22.93
N ASP A 193 -18.03 -11.58 22.06
CA ASP A 193 -17.94 -13.05 21.89
C ASP A 193 -16.66 -13.45 21.16
N GLU A 194 -16.02 -12.51 20.42
CA GLU A 194 -14.74 -12.76 19.73
C GLU A 194 -13.58 -12.59 20.72
N PRO A 195 -12.76 -13.63 20.93
CA PRO A 195 -11.69 -13.53 21.92
C PRO A 195 -10.58 -12.58 21.50
N SER A 196 -10.11 -11.76 22.43
CA SER A 196 -9.01 -10.82 22.23
C SER A 196 -7.72 -11.56 21.88
N LYS A 197 -6.89 -10.94 21.02
CA LYS A 197 -5.60 -11.50 20.62
C LYS A 197 -4.51 -10.42 20.69
N LEU A 198 -3.35 -10.78 21.20
CA LEU A 198 -2.13 -9.98 21.03
C LEU A 198 -1.24 -10.72 20.04
N ILE A 199 -1.01 -10.09 18.89
CA ILE A 199 -0.24 -10.69 17.78
C ILE A 199 1.15 -10.05 17.79
N VAL A 200 2.16 -10.85 18.02
CA VAL A 200 3.57 -10.41 18.03
C VAL A 200 4.26 -10.96 16.79
N MET A 201 4.72 -10.06 15.94
CA MET A 201 5.46 -10.37 14.72
C MET A 201 6.90 -9.88 14.91
N LYS A 202 7.87 -10.79 14.84
CA LYS A 202 9.29 -10.48 15.02
C LYS A 202 10.04 -10.77 13.72
N TYR A 203 10.60 -9.73 13.11
CA TYR A 203 11.43 -9.84 11.92
C TYR A 203 12.91 -9.78 12.33
N GLU A 204 13.67 -10.79 11.96
CA GLU A 204 15.08 -10.94 12.34
C GLU A 204 16.00 -10.75 11.12
N GLY A 205 15.82 -9.63 10.42
CA GLY A 205 16.64 -9.29 9.25
C GLY A 205 17.79 -8.33 9.52
N GLY A 206 17.87 -7.76 10.71
CA GLY A 206 18.94 -6.84 11.09
C GLY A 206 20.15 -7.52 11.74
N PRO A 207 21.17 -6.74 12.10
CA PRO A 207 22.33 -7.27 12.83
C PRO A 207 21.93 -7.90 14.17
N ALA A 208 22.59 -9.00 14.53
CA ALA A 208 22.21 -9.86 15.67
C ALA A 208 22.09 -9.13 17.03
N LYS A 209 22.84 -8.06 17.23
CA LYS A 209 22.87 -7.34 18.52
C LYS A 209 22.14 -5.98 18.44
N GLN A 210 21.49 -5.69 17.33
CA GLN A 210 20.78 -4.41 17.19
C GLN A 210 19.49 -4.44 18.02
N ALA A 211 19.24 -3.36 18.74
CA ALA A 211 17.97 -3.20 19.45
C ALA A 211 16.82 -3.14 18.43
N PRO A 212 15.72 -3.85 18.68
CA PRO A 212 14.61 -3.86 17.72
C PRO A 212 13.83 -2.54 17.72
N TYR A 213 13.30 -2.18 16.56
CA TYR A 213 12.25 -1.18 16.48
C TYR A 213 10.92 -1.87 16.81
N CYS A 214 10.13 -1.24 17.68
CA CYS A 214 8.84 -1.77 18.08
C CYS A 214 7.72 -0.93 17.45
N LEU A 215 6.87 -1.55 16.64
CA LEU A 215 5.68 -0.94 16.05
C LEU A 215 4.47 -1.47 16.81
N VAL A 216 3.69 -0.58 17.42
CA VAL A 216 2.50 -0.96 18.18
C VAL A 216 1.27 -0.46 17.43
N GLY A 217 0.40 -1.37 17.00
CA GLY A 217 -0.79 -1.06 16.22
C GLY A 217 -2.08 -1.31 17.01
N LYS A 218 -2.93 -0.30 17.13
CA LYS A 218 -4.28 -0.44 17.68
C LYS A 218 -5.08 -1.37 16.77
N GLY A 219 -5.72 -2.39 17.36
CA GLY A 219 -6.43 -3.43 16.63
C GLY A 219 -7.89 -3.61 17.06
N ILE A 220 -8.60 -2.52 17.35
CA ILE A 220 -10.04 -2.60 17.68
C ILE A 220 -10.81 -2.86 16.40
N THR A 221 -11.30 -4.07 16.22
CA THR A 221 -11.88 -4.51 14.94
C THR A 221 -13.23 -3.86 14.62
N PHE A 222 -13.96 -3.40 15.64
CA PHE A 222 -15.10 -2.49 15.47
C PHE A 222 -15.37 -1.77 16.80
N ASP A 223 -15.28 -0.45 16.81
CA ASP A 223 -15.44 0.35 18.03
C ASP A 223 -16.82 1.00 18.08
N THR A 224 -17.72 0.42 18.87
CA THR A 224 -19.06 0.99 19.11
C THR A 224 -19.05 2.11 20.15
N GLY A 225 -17.94 2.29 20.88
CA GLY A 225 -17.85 3.20 22.02
C GLY A 225 -18.11 2.53 23.36
N GLY A 226 -18.73 1.34 23.38
CA GLY A 226 -19.06 0.63 24.61
C GLY A 226 -20.28 1.24 25.32
N ILE A 227 -20.22 1.39 26.65
CA ILE A 227 -21.30 2.00 27.45
C ILE A 227 -21.58 3.43 26.97
N SER A 228 -20.54 4.19 26.61
CA SER A 228 -20.68 5.49 25.97
C SER A 228 -20.79 5.28 24.46
N LEU A 229 -21.95 4.77 24.04
CA LEU A 229 -22.19 4.38 22.65
C LEU A 229 -22.05 5.58 21.70
N LYS A 230 -21.31 5.37 20.61
CA LYS A 230 -21.13 6.41 19.58
C LYS A 230 -22.46 6.69 18.86
N PRO A 231 -22.64 7.91 18.33
CA PRO A 231 -23.78 8.18 17.44
C PRO A 231 -23.77 7.24 16.24
N ALA A 232 -24.96 6.84 15.78
CA ALA A 232 -25.08 5.91 14.64
C ALA A 232 -24.43 6.47 13.37
N LYS A 233 -24.57 7.77 13.13
CA LYS A 233 -23.99 8.42 11.95
C LYS A 233 -22.46 8.40 12.02
N GLY A 234 -21.85 7.72 11.07
CA GLY A 234 -20.39 7.59 10.99
C GLY A 234 -19.82 6.39 11.76
N MET A 235 -20.64 5.70 12.56
CA MET A 235 -20.15 4.54 13.32
C MET A 235 -19.68 3.41 12.37
N GLU A 236 -20.25 3.33 11.18
CA GLU A 236 -19.84 2.35 10.16
C GLU A 236 -18.36 2.48 9.78
N SER A 237 -17.77 3.67 9.96
CA SER A 237 -16.34 3.89 9.73
C SER A 237 -15.46 3.24 10.80
N MET A 238 -16.05 2.82 11.94
CA MET A 238 -15.29 2.20 13.03
C MET A 238 -14.79 0.79 12.69
N LYS A 239 -15.12 0.25 11.53
CA LYS A 239 -14.40 -0.91 10.97
C LYS A 239 -12.92 -0.57 10.71
N PHE A 240 -12.57 0.72 10.57
CA PHE A 240 -11.19 1.18 10.37
C PHE A 240 -10.40 1.30 11.68
N ASP A 241 -11.02 1.06 12.83
CA ASP A 241 -10.37 1.32 14.13
C ASP A 241 -9.26 0.31 14.45
N MET A 242 -9.09 -0.69 13.60
CA MET A 242 -7.93 -1.60 13.60
C MET A 242 -6.87 -1.17 12.58
N GLY A 243 -6.96 0.03 12.03
CA GLY A 243 -6.02 0.53 11.01
C GLY A 243 -4.58 0.61 11.47
N GLY A 244 -4.36 0.86 12.76
CA GLY A 244 -3.00 0.83 13.34
C GLY A 244 -2.39 -0.57 13.25
N ALA A 245 -3.14 -1.60 13.66
CA ALA A 245 -2.70 -3.00 13.49
C ALA A 245 -2.53 -3.34 12.01
N GLY A 246 -3.48 -2.92 11.15
CA GLY A 246 -3.38 -3.11 9.71
C GLY A 246 -2.11 -2.52 9.12
N SER A 247 -1.70 -1.34 9.61
CA SER A 247 -0.45 -0.69 9.17
C SER A 247 0.78 -1.51 9.58
N VAL A 248 0.77 -2.07 10.80
CA VAL A 248 1.86 -2.97 11.23
C VAL A 248 1.91 -4.21 10.32
N PHE A 249 0.75 -4.79 9.98
CA PHE A 249 0.69 -5.91 9.02
C PHE A 249 1.27 -5.51 7.67
N GLY A 250 0.95 -4.32 7.18
CA GLY A 250 1.49 -3.82 5.91
C GLY A 250 3.01 -3.67 5.94
N VAL A 251 3.56 -3.15 7.04
CA VAL A 251 5.01 -3.02 7.19
C VAL A 251 5.68 -4.41 7.25
N MET A 252 5.06 -5.37 7.91
CA MET A 252 5.62 -6.72 8.07
C MET A 252 5.48 -7.59 6.82
N UNK A 253 4.51 -7.28 6.11
CA UNK A 253 4.26 -7.91 5.08
C UNK A 253 4.95 -7.63 4.06
#